data_973ac4c46d574a3114a9e5975d7ddee2
#
_entry.id   973ac4c46d574a3114a9e5975d7ddee2
#
_cell.length_a   1.000
_cell.length_b   1.000
_cell.length_c   1.000
_cell.angle_alpha   90.00
_cell.angle_beta   90.00
_cell.angle_gamma   90.00
#
_symmetry.space_group_name_H-M   'P 1'
#
loop_
_entity.id
_entity.type
_entity.pdbx_description
1 polymer ?
#
loop_
_entity_poly.entity_id
_entity_poly.type
_entity_poly.pdbx_seq_one_letter_code
_entity_poly.pdbx_strand_id
1 'polypeptide(L)'
;MPSAPDTQDLDAVSIRAAILDPSRANPPTVAGPRGKQAVKRFNVYRNNVTVSLIEALVDIFPAVGRIAGPTLFRDMAREFVRAHPPSSPLLFLYGHEFPTFIETFEHAARMPYLADVARVERAWLTAYHAADLEPLAPQALAAIDPEHLGDATFTTHPATALVRSSYAAFDIFDANRTSDPVGKIDASRPQNVLVTRPGTEVTVIALPDGHEAFFETLLSGGTLGEAAQ
;
A
#
# COMPACT_ATOMS: atom_id res chain seq x y z
N MET A 1 -18.54 -5.72 33.06
CA MET A 1 -19.10 -4.43 32.64
C MET A 1 -17.99 -3.69 31.92
N PRO A 2 -18.12 -3.31 30.64
CA PRO A 2 -17.12 -2.48 30.00
C PRO A 2 -17.14 -1.11 30.66
N SER A 3 -15.96 -0.61 31.07
CA SER A 3 -15.77 0.75 31.58
C SER A 3 -16.22 1.77 30.54
N ALA A 4 -16.91 2.82 30.99
CA ALA A 4 -17.23 3.95 30.11
C ALA A 4 -15.93 4.55 29.56
N PRO A 5 -15.90 4.97 28.27
CA PRO A 5 -14.72 5.59 27.68
C PRO A 5 -14.37 6.86 28.46
N ASP A 6 -13.07 7.04 28.76
CA ASP A 6 -12.55 8.19 29.48
C ASP A 6 -12.85 9.47 28.66
N THR A 7 -13.18 10.58 29.34
CA THR A 7 -13.48 11.86 28.70
C THR A 7 -12.34 12.34 27.80
N GLN A 8 -11.09 11.97 28.10
CA GLN A 8 -9.90 12.27 27.29
C GLN A 8 -9.92 11.52 25.96
N ASP A 9 -10.41 10.27 25.91
CA ASP A 9 -10.54 9.50 24.68
C ASP A 9 -11.62 10.08 23.74
N LEU A 10 -12.73 10.55 24.30
CA LEU A 10 -13.81 11.20 23.54
C LEU A 10 -13.34 12.53 22.92
N ASP A 11 -12.51 13.31 23.65
CA ASP A 11 -11.93 14.55 23.14
C ASP A 11 -10.92 14.27 22.02
N ALA A 12 -10.07 13.25 22.15
CA ALA A 12 -9.10 12.86 21.12
C ALA A 12 -9.79 12.40 19.81
N VAL A 13 -10.85 11.60 19.92
CA VAL A 13 -11.66 11.17 18.77
C VAL A 13 -12.34 12.36 18.09
N SER A 14 -12.89 13.29 18.86
CA SER A 14 -13.54 14.49 18.34
C SER A 14 -12.55 15.42 17.62
N ILE A 15 -11.36 15.63 18.19
CA ILE A 15 -10.29 16.43 17.59
C ILE A 15 -9.81 15.78 16.27
N ARG A 16 -9.56 14.48 16.28
CA ARG A 16 -9.16 13.73 15.07
C ARG A 16 -10.18 13.85 13.95
N ALA A 17 -11.45 13.63 14.25
CA ALA A 17 -12.53 13.76 13.28
C ALA A 17 -12.64 15.19 12.73
N ALA A 18 -12.45 16.21 13.57
CA ALA A 18 -12.49 17.60 13.13
C ALA A 18 -11.24 18.02 12.32
N ILE A 19 -10.09 17.38 12.52
CA ILE A 19 -8.88 17.63 11.72
C ILE A 19 -9.07 17.17 10.27
N LEU A 20 -9.68 16.02 10.09
CA LEU A 20 -9.79 15.36 8.78
C LEU A 20 -11.02 15.79 7.97
N ASP A 21 -12.05 16.31 8.62
CA ASP A 21 -13.27 16.79 7.99
C ASP A 21 -13.41 18.32 8.13
N PRO A 22 -13.18 19.09 7.04
CA PRO A 22 -13.30 20.56 7.07
C PRO A 22 -14.73 21.07 7.34
N SER A 23 -15.76 20.25 7.15
CA SER A 23 -17.15 20.61 7.41
C SER A 23 -17.49 20.59 8.89
N ARG A 24 -16.71 19.88 9.71
CA ARG A 24 -16.90 19.81 11.15
C ARG A 24 -16.45 21.09 11.86
N ALA A 25 -17.26 21.53 12.81
CA ALA A 25 -16.91 22.62 13.70
C ALA A 25 -15.65 22.28 14.51
N ASN A 26 -14.89 23.30 14.88
CA ASN A 26 -13.72 23.12 15.76
C ASN A 26 -14.19 22.62 17.13
N PRO A 27 -13.52 21.60 17.68
CA PRO A 27 -13.86 21.12 19.01
C PRO A 27 -13.73 22.26 20.05
N PRO A 28 -14.66 22.38 20.99
CA PRO A 28 -14.63 23.44 22.00
C PRO A 28 -13.41 23.37 22.93
N THR A 29 -12.81 22.19 23.05
CA THR A 29 -11.57 21.93 23.78
C THR A 29 -10.34 22.60 23.15
N VAL A 30 -10.41 22.98 21.86
CA VAL A 30 -9.34 23.73 21.18
C VAL A 30 -9.46 25.21 21.49
N ALA A 31 -8.89 25.61 22.61
CA ALA A 31 -8.88 26.99 23.07
C ALA A 31 -7.54 27.69 22.83
N GLY A 32 -7.60 28.95 22.49
CA GLY A 32 -6.43 29.84 22.42
C GLY A 32 -6.16 30.54 23.74
N PRO A 33 -5.18 31.45 23.80
CA PRO A 33 -4.91 32.25 24.98
C PRO A 33 -6.20 32.95 25.53
N ARG A 34 -6.44 32.87 26.82
CA ARG A 34 -7.61 33.43 27.51
C ARG A 34 -8.95 32.80 27.14
N GLY A 35 -8.96 31.50 26.75
CA GLY A 35 -10.19 30.76 26.42
C GLY A 35 -10.87 31.15 25.12
N LYS A 36 -10.26 32.01 24.29
CA LYS A 36 -10.81 32.35 22.95
C LYS A 36 -10.65 31.16 22.00
N GLN A 37 -11.66 30.92 21.16
CA GLN A 37 -11.59 29.88 20.17
C GLN A 37 -10.37 30.08 19.23
N ALA A 38 -9.54 29.06 19.10
CA ALA A 38 -8.34 29.10 18.26
C ALA A 38 -8.63 28.68 16.80
N VAL A 39 -9.78 29.04 16.26
CA VAL A 39 -10.29 28.61 14.93
C VAL A 39 -9.25 28.76 13.84
N LYS A 40 -8.60 29.92 13.75
CA LYS A 40 -7.59 30.18 12.70
C LYS A 40 -6.39 29.22 12.81
N ARG A 41 -5.88 29.01 14.03
CA ARG A 41 -4.75 28.10 14.27
C ARG A 41 -5.12 26.65 14.02
N PHE A 42 -6.32 26.23 14.41
CA PHE A 42 -6.82 24.90 14.17
C PHE A 42 -6.99 24.62 12.66
N ASN A 43 -7.50 25.59 11.91
CA ASN A 43 -7.62 25.46 10.45
C ASN A 43 -6.25 25.36 9.75
N VAL A 44 -5.23 26.10 10.23
CA VAL A 44 -3.85 25.95 9.74
C VAL A 44 -3.33 24.54 10.03
N TYR A 45 -3.54 24.03 11.26
CA TYR A 45 -3.12 22.69 11.63
C TYR A 45 -3.83 21.60 10.79
N ARG A 46 -5.16 21.73 10.63
CA ARG A 46 -5.97 20.85 9.76
C ARG A 46 -5.42 20.82 8.34
N ASN A 47 -5.14 21.99 7.77
CA ASN A 47 -4.57 22.07 6.43
C ASN A 47 -3.20 21.39 6.35
N ASN A 48 -2.33 21.62 7.32
CA ASN A 48 -1.01 21.01 7.36
C ASN A 48 -1.08 19.48 7.43
N VAL A 49 -1.97 18.93 8.27
CA VAL A 49 -2.18 17.48 8.35
C VAL A 49 -2.66 16.91 7.02
N THR A 50 -3.66 17.55 6.39
CA THR A 50 -4.17 17.11 5.08
C THR A 50 -3.08 17.15 4.02
N VAL A 51 -2.31 18.23 3.95
CA VAL A 51 -1.18 18.35 3.00
C VAL A 51 -0.14 17.27 3.26
N SER A 52 0.25 17.05 4.53
CA SER A 52 1.24 16.03 4.88
C SER A 52 0.78 14.61 4.47
N LEU A 53 -0.51 14.30 4.62
CA LEU A 53 -1.06 13.00 4.20
C LEU A 53 -1.08 12.85 2.67
N ILE A 54 -1.38 13.92 1.94
CA ILE A 54 -1.32 13.92 0.47
C ILE A 54 0.13 13.74 0.00
N GLU A 55 1.08 14.46 0.60
CA GLU A 55 2.51 14.30 0.26
C GLU A 55 3.02 12.89 0.60
N ALA A 56 2.57 12.30 1.73
CA ALA A 56 2.87 10.90 2.04
C ALA A 56 2.38 9.94 0.95
N LEU A 57 1.18 10.16 0.39
CA LEU A 57 0.69 9.36 -0.74
C LEU A 57 1.52 9.58 -2.01
N VAL A 58 1.99 10.81 -2.27
CA VAL A 58 2.90 11.10 -3.39
C VAL A 58 4.21 10.31 -3.26
N ASP A 59 4.76 10.25 -2.05
CA ASP A 59 6.00 9.53 -1.77
C ASP A 59 5.82 7.99 -1.83
N ILE A 60 4.64 7.50 -1.43
CA ILE A 60 4.32 6.07 -1.41
C ILE A 60 4.01 5.56 -2.83
N PHE A 61 3.37 6.39 -3.68
CA PHE A 61 2.88 6.00 -5.00
C PHE A 61 3.46 6.86 -6.14
N PRO A 62 4.80 6.93 -6.30
CA PRO A 62 5.42 7.78 -7.31
C PRO A 62 5.09 7.38 -8.75
N ALA A 63 4.98 6.07 -9.07
CA ALA A 63 4.61 5.62 -10.41
C ALA A 63 3.15 5.98 -10.73
N VAL A 64 2.23 5.76 -9.80
CA VAL A 64 0.83 6.20 -9.95
C VAL A 64 0.76 7.72 -10.15
N GLY A 65 1.51 8.48 -9.34
CA GLY A 65 1.59 9.94 -9.45
C GLY A 65 2.09 10.41 -10.82
N ARG A 66 3.08 9.73 -11.37
CA ARG A 66 3.63 10.02 -12.70
C ARG A 66 2.65 9.70 -13.82
N ILE A 67 1.97 8.56 -13.73
CA ILE A 67 0.97 8.12 -14.72
C ILE A 67 -0.25 9.05 -14.73
N ALA A 68 -0.82 9.29 -13.56
CA ALA A 68 -2.01 10.13 -13.41
C ALA A 68 -1.74 11.62 -13.68
N GLY A 69 -0.50 12.04 -13.46
CA GLY A 69 -0.12 13.45 -13.43
C GLY A 69 -0.50 14.15 -12.12
N PRO A 70 0.14 15.30 -11.82
CA PRO A 70 0.09 15.91 -10.50
C PRO A 70 -1.31 16.39 -10.10
N THR A 71 -2.13 16.83 -11.05
CA THR A 71 -3.47 17.34 -10.78
C THR A 71 -4.41 16.22 -10.37
N LEU A 72 -4.55 15.19 -11.22
CA LEU A 72 -5.45 14.06 -10.97
C LEU A 72 -5.01 13.28 -9.71
N PHE A 73 -3.71 13.06 -9.54
CA PHE A 73 -3.21 12.38 -8.33
C PHE A 73 -3.57 13.13 -7.05
N ARG A 74 -3.38 14.47 -7.01
CA ARG A 74 -3.70 15.28 -5.83
C ARG A 74 -5.20 15.34 -5.55
N ASP A 75 -6.05 15.33 -6.56
CA ASP A 75 -7.49 15.29 -6.39
C ASP A 75 -7.92 13.94 -5.81
N MET A 76 -7.43 12.84 -6.36
CA MET A 76 -7.63 11.47 -5.87
C MET A 76 -7.12 11.29 -4.43
N ALA A 77 -5.91 11.75 -4.14
CA ALA A 77 -5.32 11.72 -2.81
C ALA A 77 -6.13 12.54 -1.80
N ARG A 78 -6.65 13.71 -2.18
CA ARG A 78 -7.48 14.56 -1.31
C ARG A 78 -8.79 13.88 -0.95
N GLU A 79 -9.44 13.21 -1.90
CA GLU A 79 -10.67 12.46 -1.63
C GLU A 79 -10.39 11.24 -0.75
N PHE A 80 -9.31 10.50 -1.04
CA PHE A 80 -8.87 9.39 -0.22
C PHE A 80 -8.59 9.78 1.23
N VAL A 81 -7.84 10.86 1.47
CA VAL A 81 -7.52 11.35 2.82
C VAL A 81 -8.79 11.65 3.64
N ARG A 82 -9.84 12.15 2.99
CA ARG A 82 -11.13 12.43 3.65
C ARG A 82 -11.90 11.15 4.00
N ALA A 83 -11.88 10.17 3.10
CA ALA A 83 -12.61 8.92 3.27
C ALA A 83 -11.87 7.93 4.20
N HIS A 84 -10.52 7.93 4.16
CA HIS A 84 -9.65 6.96 4.81
C HIS A 84 -8.63 7.65 5.71
N PRO A 85 -9.05 8.08 6.92
CA PRO A 85 -8.14 8.70 7.88
C PRO A 85 -7.08 7.71 8.38
N PRO A 86 -5.84 8.17 8.67
CA PRO A 86 -4.77 7.29 9.15
C PRO A 86 -5.15 6.61 10.45
N SER A 87 -4.96 5.30 10.54
CA SER A 87 -5.18 4.50 11.76
C SER A 87 -3.92 4.35 12.62
N SER A 88 -2.76 4.69 12.06
CA SER A 88 -1.44 4.59 12.69
C SER A 88 -0.67 5.91 12.57
N PRO A 89 0.20 6.24 13.53
CA PRO A 89 1.14 7.35 13.40
C PRO A 89 2.28 7.08 12.40
N LEU A 90 2.45 5.83 11.98
CA LEU A 90 3.49 5.43 11.02
C LEU A 90 3.00 5.67 9.59
N LEU A 91 3.53 6.69 8.95
CA LEU A 91 3.09 7.11 7.61
C LEU A 91 3.32 6.06 6.53
N PHE A 92 4.32 5.20 6.66
CA PHE A 92 4.54 4.11 5.71
C PHE A 92 3.42 3.05 5.72
N LEU A 93 2.60 2.99 6.78
CA LEU A 93 1.39 2.16 6.84
C LEU A 93 0.18 2.85 6.20
N TYR A 94 0.25 4.16 5.94
CA TYR A 94 -0.84 4.89 5.31
C TYR A 94 -1.00 4.50 3.84
N GLY A 95 -2.20 4.69 3.30
CA GLY A 95 -2.48 4.40 1.88
C GLY A 95 -2.64 2.91 1.53
N HIS A 96 -2.80 2.03 2.52
CA HIS A 96 -2.99 0.60 2.27
C HIS A 96 -4.23 0.31 1.41
N GLU A 97 -5.29 1.08 1.59
CA GLU A 97 -6.55 0.96 0.86
C GLU A 97 -6.58 1.83 -0.42
N PHE A 98 -5.52 2.59 -0.69
CA PHE A 98 -5.47 3.48 -1.84
C PHE A 98 -5.61 2.76 -3.19
N PRO A 99 -5.00 1.56 -3.42
CA PRO A 99 -5.23 0.81 -4.65
C PRO A 99 -6.72 0.47 -4.88
N THR A 100 -7.41 0.01 -3.84
CA THR A 100 -8.85 -0.30 -3.93
C THR A 100 -9.70 0.96 -4.12
N PHE A 101 -9.32 2.07 -3.52
CA PHE A 101 -9.96 3.36 -3.75
C PHE A 101 -9.81 3.81 -5.22
N ILE A 102 -8.64 3.63 -5.84
CA ILE A 102 -8.40 3.95 -7.25
C ILE A 102 -9.38 3.22 -8.17
N GLU A 103 -9.73 1.96 -7.89
CA GLU A 103 -10.69 1.19 -8.71
C GLU A 103 -12.08 1.84 -8.78
N THR A 104 -12.47 2.52 -7.70
CA THR A 104 -13.78 3.17 -7.60
C THR A 104 -13.76 4.63 -7.99
N PHE A 105 -12.59 5.21 -8.25
CA PHE A 105 -12.44 6.61 -8.56
C PHE A 105 -12.74 6.88 -10.04
N GLU A 106 -13.88 7.52 -10.31
CA GLU A 106 -14.43 7.72 -11.66
C GLU A 106 -13.41 8.28 -12.66
N HIS A 107 -12.62 9.26 -12.24
CA HIS A 107 -11.66 9.91 -13.12
C HIS A 107 -10.43 9.04 -13.47
N ALA A 108 -10.22 7.94 -12.73
CA ALA A 108 -9.19 6.93 -13.03
C ALA A 108 -9.68 5.84 -14.00
N ALA A 109 -10.96 5.77 -14.33
CA ALA A 109 -11.56 4.70 -15.16
C ALA A 109 -10.90 4.52 -16.54
N ARG A 110 -10.26 5.57 -17.07
CA ARG A 110 -9.52 5.50 -18.35
C ARG A 110 -8.15 4.83 -18.22
N MET A 111 -7.70 4.56 -17.01
CA MET A 111 -6.42 3.92 -16.67
C MET A 111 -6.70 2.72 -15.76
N PRO A 112 -7.37 1.65 -16.26
CA PRO A 112 -7.84 0.56 -15.42
C PRO A 112 -6.69 -0.22 -14.75
N TYR A 113 -5.48 -0.12 -15.28
CA TYR A 113 -4.26 -0.72 -14.72
C TYR A 113 -3.70 0.07 -13.52
N LEU A 114 -4.18 1.29 -13.24
CA LEU A 114 -3.59 2.19 -12.26
C LEU A 114 -3.66 1.61 -10.83
N ALA A 115 -4.75 0.93 -10.50
CA ALA A 115 -4.92 0.27 -9.21
C ALA A 115 -3.91 -0.88 -9.01
N ASP A 116 -3.62 -1.64 -10.08
CA ASP A 116 -2.66 -2.74 -10.01
C ASP A 116 -1.22 -2.23 -9.89
N VAL A 117 -0.87 -1.15 -10.60
CA VAL A 117 0.40 -0.45 -10.38
C VAL A 117 0.53 0.02 -8.93
N ALA A 118 -0.53 0.59 -8.36
CA ALA A 118 -0.54 0.97 -6.95
C ALA A 118 -0.37 -0.23 -6.00
N ARG A 119 -0.92 -1.40 -6.32
CA ARG A 119 -0.69 -2.65 -5.56
C ARG A 119 0.77 -3.07 -5.58
N VAL A 120 1.44 -2.96 -6.73
CA VAL A 120 2.88 -3.26 -6.83
C VAL A 120 3.70 -2.28 -6.00
N GLU A 121 3.41 -0.97 -6.05
CA GLU A 121 4.10 0.04 -5.22
C GLU A 121 3.87 -0.22 -3.72
N ARG A 122 2.63 -0.58 -3.34
CA ARG A 122 2.31 -0.93 -1.95
C ARG A 122 3.04 -2.19 -1.49
N ALA A 123 3.09 -3.23 -2.33
CA ALA A 123 3.83 -4.45 -2.04
C ALA A 123 5.34 -4.17 -1.88
N TRP A 124 5.90 -3.33 -2.76
CA TRP A 124 7.29 -2.88 -2.68
C TRP A 124 7.59 -2.20 -1.33
N LEU A 125 6.76 -1.24 -0.93
CA LEU A 125 6.95 -0.51 0.33
C LEU A 125 6.77 -1.42 1.54
N THR A 126 5.82 -2.35 1.48
CA THR A 126 5.60 -3.35 2.53
C THR A 126 6.82 -4.26 2.67
N ALA A 127 7.38 -4.75 1.57
CA ALA A 127 8.58 -5.57 1.57
C ALA A 127 9.80 -4.79 2.10
N TYR A 128 9.92 -3.50 1.75
CA TYR A 128 11.00 -2.64 2.23
C TYR A 128 10.99 -2.47 3.75
N HIS A 129 9.81 -2.34 4.37
CA HIS A 129 9.65 -2.17 5.82
C HIS A 129 9.37 -3.47 6.58
N ALA A 130 9.33 -4.60 5.89
CA ALA A 130 9.13 -5.90 6.52
C ALA A 130 10.27 -6.27 7.47
N ALA A 131 9.99 -7.13 8.45
CA ALA A 131 11.00 -7.63 9.38
C ALA A 131 12.17 -8.29 8.61
N ASP A 132 13.37 -8.09 9.13
CA ASP A 132 14.58 -8.75 8.63
C ASP A 132 14.61 -10.18 9.16
N LEU A 133 14.19 -11.13 8.33
CA LEU A 133 14.32 -12.56 8.58
C LEU A 133 15.31 -13.15 7.58
N GLU A 134 16.05 -14.14 8.03
CA GLU A 134 16.97 -14.87 7.15
C GLU A 134 16.15 -15.83 6.26
N PRO A 135 16.31 -15.74 4.92
CA PRO A 135 15.64 -16.65 4.01
C PRO A 135 16.13 -18.09 4.20
N LEU A 136 15.26 -19.05 3.89
CA LEU A 136 15.65 -20.45 3.89
C LEU A 136 16.85 -20.68 2.95
N ALA A 137 17.92 -21.26 3.48
CA ALA A 137 19.07 -21.61 2.68
C ALA A 137 18.71 -22.73 1.66
N PRO A 138 19.14 -22.66 0.39
CA PRO A 138 18.87 -23.70 -0.61
C PRO A 138 19.27 -25.11 -0.16
N GLN A 139 20.31 -25.21 0.67
CA GLN A 139 20.79 -26.47 1.23
C GLN A 139 19.77 -27.15 2.16
N ALA A 140 18.93 -26.37 2.83
CA ALA A 140 17.90 -26.94 3.70
C ALA A 140 16.83 -27.67 2.87
N LEU A 141 16.48 -27.17 1.70
CA LEU A 141 15.59 -27.86 0.77
C LEU A 141 16.24 -29.11 0.19
N ALA A 142 17.51 -29.03 -0.18
CA ALA A 142 18.27 -30.15 -0.71
C ALA A 142 18.53 -31.28 0.33
N ALA A 143 18.37 -31.01 1.61
CA ALA A 143 18.51 -31.98 2.70
C ALA A 143 17.23 -32.78 2.97
N ILE A 144 16.10 -32.45 2.37
CA ILE A 144 14.84 -33.18 2.49
C ILE A 144 14.95 -34.46 1.65
N ASP A 145 14.49 -35.58 2.22
CA ASP A 145 14.39 -36.85 1.49
C ASP A 145 13.49 -36.63 0.25
N PRO A 146 13.95 -37.07 -0.94
CA PRO A 146 13.15 -36.91 -2.17
C PRO A 146 11.72 -37.49 -2.08
N GLU A 147 11.51 -38.54 -1.31
CA GLU A 147 10.20 -39.14 -1.10
C GLU A 147 9.24 -38.23 -0.31
N HIS A 148 9.77 -37.32 0.52
CA HIS A 148 9.01 -36.36 1.34
C HIS A 148 9.07 -34.93 0.84
N LEU A 149 9.79 -34.67 -0.25
CA LEU A 149 9.95 -33.31 -0.78
C LEU A 149 8.60 -32.70 -1.20
N GLY A 150 7.69 -33.53 -1.73
CA GLY A 150 6.34 -33.09 -2.10
C GLY A 150 5.48 -32.64 -0.94
N ASP A 151 5.72 -33.15 0.28
CA ASP A 151 4.96 -32.81 1.49
C ASP A 151 5.48 -31.54 2.18
N ALA A 152 6.58 -30.97 1.69
CA ALA A 152 7.19 -29.79 2.29
C ALA A 152 6.26 -28.58 2.19
N THR A 153 6.07 -27.87 3.30
CA THR A 153 5.37 -26.59 3.38
C THR A 153 6.36 -25.47 3.73
N PHE A 154 6.02 -24.25 3.39
CA PHE A 154 6.89 -23.09 3.61
C PHE A 154 6.19 -22.03 4.46
N THR A 155 6.94 -21.43 5.37
CA THR A 155 6.50 -20.20 6.03
C THR A 155 6.87 -19.02 5.12
N THR A 156 5.87 -18.26 4.71
CA THR A 156 6.09 -17.09 3.84
C THR A 156 6.97 -16.06 4.53
N HIS A 157 8.03 -15.62 3.84
CA HIS A 157 8.85 -14.52 4.32
C HIS A 157 8.01 -13.22 4.33
N PRO A 158 8.05 -12.39 5.39
CA PRO A 158 7.19 -11.21 5.53
C PRO A 158 7.39 -10.16 4.44
N ALA A 159 8.52 -10.18 3.75
CA ALA A 159 8.82 -9.32 2.61
C ALA A 159 8.38 -9.93 1.27
N THR A 160 7.51 -10.94 1.25
CA THR A 160 7.05 -11.57 0.01
C THR A 160 5.58 -11.25 -0.23
N ALA A 161 5.26 -10.83 -1.46
CA ALA A 161 3.90 -10.59 -1.90
C ALA A 161 3.72 -10.98 -3.37
N LEU A 162 2.56 -11.51 -3.70
CA LEU A 162 2.11 -11.76 -5.08
C LEU A 162 1.03 -10.76 -5.45
N VAL A 163 1.22 -10.04 -6.54
CA VAL A 163 0.23 -9.13 -7.12
C VAL A 163 -0.24 -9.71 -8.45
N ARG A 164 -1.52 -10.04 -8.54
CA ARG A 164 -2.15 -10.49 -9.79
C ARG A 164 -2.67 -9.29 -10.56
N SER A 165 -2.47 -9.29 -11.87
CA SER A 165 -2.98 -8.23 -12.72
C SER A 165 -3.38 -8.76 -14.10
N SER A 166 -4.51 -8.27 -14.59
CA SER A 166 -4.95 -8.46 -15.98
C SER A 166 -4.28 -7.47 -16.94
N TYR A 167 -3.35 -6.67 -16.44
CA TYR A 167 -2.64 -5.63 -17.20
C TYR A 167 -1.12 -5.82 -17.09
N ALA A 168 -0.37 -5.07 -17.90
CA ALA A 168 1.10 -5.04 -17.86
C ALA A 168 1.62 -4.28 -16.62
N ALA A 169 1.19 -4.69 -15.42
CA ALA A 169 1.43 -3.96 -14.18
C ALA A 169 2.92 -3.81 -13.87
N PHE A 170 3.72 -4.85 -14.14
CA PHE A 170 5.17 -4.80 -13.94
C PHE A 170 5.84 -3.81 -14.90
N ASP A 171 5.60 -3.96 -16.22
CA ASP A 171 6.23 -3.10 -17.22
C ASP A 171 5.87 -1.63 -17.00
N ILE A 172 4.60 -1.35 -16.64
CA ILE A 172 4.13 -0.01 -16.35
C ILE A 172 4.77 0.53 -15.06
N PHE A 173 4.84 -0.29 -14.01
CA PHE A 173 5.49 0.07 -12.75
C PHE A 173 6.98 0.39 -12.99
N ASP A 174 7.72 -0.52 -13.62
CA ASP A 174 9.16 -0.41 -13.83
C ASP A 174 9.50 0.83 -14.66
N ALA A 175 8.81 1.05 -15.78
CA ALA A 175 8.99 2.21 -16.64
C ALA A 175 8.69 3.55 -15.95
N ASN A 176 7.88 3.55 -14.88
CA ASN A 176 7.54 4.77 -14.15
C ASN A 176 8.33 4.97 -12.85
N ARG A 177 9.27 4.08 -12.53
CA ARG A 177 10.18 4.23 -11.38
C ARG A 177 11.36 5.15 -11.67
N THR A 178 11.70 5.36 -12.91
CA THR A 178 12.78 6.26 -13.35
C THR A 178 12.24 7.56 -13.92
N SER A 179 13.11 8.57 -14.07
CA SER A 179 12.75 9.84 -14.72
C SER A 179 12.80 9.75 -16.25
N ASP A 180 13.23 8.64 -16.82
CA ASP A 180 13.36 8.45 -18.26
C ASP A 180 12.02 8.50 -18.99
N PRO A 181 11.99 8.90 -20.26
CA PRO A 181 10.77 8.86 -21.05
C PRO A 181 10.22 7.44 -21.15
N VAL A 182 8.94 7.28 -20.82
CA VAL A 182 8.25 5.98 -20.93
C VAL A 182 8.00 5.68 -22.39
N GLY A 183 8.49 4.51 -22.84
CA GLY A 183 8.19 3.98 -24.16
C GLY A 183 6.74 3.53 -24.31
N LYS A 184 6.37 3.03 -25.51
CA LYS A 184 5.05 2.47 -25.72
C LYS A 184 4.94 1.10 -25.02
N ILE A 185 4.02 0.98 -24.08
CA ILE A 185 3.70 -0.26 -23.37
C ILE A 185 2.32 -0.72 -23.81
N ASP A 186 2.16 -2.00 -24.11
CA ASP A 186 0.84 -2.62 -24.30
C ASP A 186 0.26 -2.96 -22.92
N ALA A 187 -0.57 -2.08 -22.43
CA ALA A 187 -1.17 -2.23 -21.09
C ALA A 187 -2.12 -3.43 -20.98
N SER A 188 -2.59 -4.01 -22.09
CA SER A 188 -3.56 -5.12 -22.07
C SER A 188 -2.94 -6.49 -21.83
N ARG A 189 -1.60 -6.59 -21.79
CA ARG A 189 -0.88 -7.83 -21.53
C ARG A 189 -0.91 -8.15 -20.01
N PRO A 190 -1.53 -9.25 -19.57
CA PRO A 190 -1.53 -9.63 -18.16
C PRO A 190 -0.12 -9.90 -17.63
N GLN A 191 0.17 -9.44 -16.42
CA GLN A 191 1.44 -9.73 -15.73
C GLN A 191 1.19 -9.91 -14.25
N ASN A 192 1.47 -11.13 -13.74
CA ASN A 192 1.52 -11.36 -12.30
C ASN A 192 2.91 -11.00 -11.77
N VAL A 193 2.97 -10.36 -10.63
CA VAL A 193 4.19 -9.74 -10.10
C VAL A 193 4.53 -10.35 -8.75
N LEU A 194 5.73 -10.87 -8.61
CA LEU A 194 6.29 -11.30 -7.33
C LEU A 194 7.18 -10.17 -6.80
N VAL A 195 6.90 -9.75 -5.57
CA VAL A 195 7.73 -8.81 -4.81
C VAL A 195 8.36 -9.57 -3.67
N THR A 196 9.68 -9.43 -3.49
CA THR A 196 10.41 -10.07 -2.40
C THR A 196 11.64 -9.27 -2.00
N ARG A 197 12.16 -9.52 -0.78
CA ARG A 197 13.41 -8.90 -0.30
C ARG A 197 14.26 -9.98 0.39
N PRO A 198 15.02 -10.77 -0.38
CA PRO A 198 15.85 -11.84 0.18
C PRO A 198 17.07 -11.33 0.98
N GLY A 199 17.42 -10.06 0.82
CA GLY A 199 18.51 -9.38 1.51
C GLY A 199 18.10 -7.97 1.91
N THR A 200 18.87 -6.97 1.46
CA THR A 200 18.64 -5.55 1.76
C THR A 200 17.82 -4.84 0.69
N GLU A 201 17.74 -5.39 -0.52
CA GLU A 201 17.08 -4.75 -1.66
C GLU A 201 15.77 -5.46 -2.01
N VAL A 202 14.73 -4.69 -2.26
CA VAL A 202 13.47 -5.21 -2.76
C VAL A 202 13.60 -5.55 -4.23
N THR A 203 13.26 -6.78 -4.55
CA THR A 203 13.21 -7.30 -5.92
C THR A 203 11.76 -7.39 -6.36
N VAL A 204 11.47 -6.89 -7.56
CA VAL A 204 10.17 -6.99 -8.22
C VAL A 204 10.37 -7.69 -9.54
N ILE A 205 9.63 -8.75 -9.80
CA ILE A 205 9.74 -9.52 -11.05
C ILE A 205 8.36 -9.83 -11.63
N ALA A 206 8.25 -9.76 -12.95
CA ALA A 206 7.10 -10.34 -13.66
C ALA A 206 7.26 -11.86 -13.67
N LEU A 207 6.24 -12.57 -13.22
CA LEU A 207 6.23 -14.03 -13.30
C LEU A 207 5.91 -14.46 -14.74
N PRO A 208 6.55 -15.53 -15.23
CA PRO A 208 6.12 -16.18 -16.46
C PRO A 208 4.67 -16.69 -16.33
N ASP A 209 3.97 -16.79 -17.44
CA ASP A 209 2.59 -17.26 -17.47
C ASP A 209 2.44 -18.63 -16.78
N GLY A 210 1.44 -18.77 -15.94
CA GLY A 210 1.13 -20.00 -15.20
C GLY A 210 1.94 -20.21 -13.91
N HIS A 211 2.95 -19.38 -13.63
CA HIS A 211 3.74 -19.52 -12.39
C HIS A 211 3.04 -18.93 -11.15
N GLU A 212 2.02 -18.11 -11.35
CA GLU A 212 1.27 -17.50 -10.24
C GLU A 212 0.60 -18.54 -9.35
N ALA A 213 0.05 -19.61 -9.95
CA ALA A 213 -0.60 -20.68 -9.21
C ALA A 213 0.36 -21.40 -8.27
N PHE A 214 1.61 -21.62 -8.71
CA PHE A 214 2.67 -22.20 -7.89
C PHE A 214 2.94 -21.35 -6.64
N PHE A 215 3.19 -20.06 -6.85
CA PHE A 215 3.46 -19.16 -5.73
C PHE A 215 2.24 -18.96 -4.83
N GLU A 216 1.03 -18.89 -5.40
CA GLU A 216 -0.21 -18.73 -4.63
C GLU A 216 -0.43 -19.91 -3.68
N THR A 217 -0.21 -21.13 -4.17
CA THR A 217 -0.28 -22.35 -3.36
C THR A 217 0.71 -22.31 -2.20
N LEU A 218 1.98 -21.98 -2.47
CA LEU A 218 3.00 -21.91 -1.42
C LEU A 218 2.71 -20.77 -0.41
N LEU A 219 2.28 -19.59 -0.89
CA LEU A 219 1.97 -18.45 -0.02
C LEU A 219 0.74 -18.69 0.85
N SER A 220 -0.18 -19.54 0.42
CA SER A 220 -1.35 -19.96 1.22
C SER A 220 -1.08 -21.12 2.18
N GLY A 221 0.17 -21.63 2.21
CA GLY A 221 0.59 -22.74 3.10
C GLY A 221 0.37 -24.12 2.51
N GLY A 222 0.07 -24.23 1.23
CA GLY A 222 0.04 -25.51 0.51
C GLY A 222 1.41 -26.17 0.41
N THR A 223 1.44 -27.44 0.05
CA THR A 223 2.65 -28.23 -0.08
C THR A 223 3.37 -27.95 -1.41
N LEU A 224 4.64 -28.26 -1.48
CA LEU A 224 5.42 -28.15 -2.72
C LEU A 224 4.85 -29.06 -3.83
N GLY A 225 4.35 -30.24 -3.46
CA GLY A 225 3.75 -31.18 -4.40
C GLY A 225 2.43 -30.66 -4.99
N GLU A 226 1.58 -29.99 -4.16
CA GLU A 226 0.37 -29.32 -4.64
C GLU A 226 0.70 -28.14 -5.56
N ALA A 227 1.71 -27.36 -5.22
CA ALA A 227 2.14 -26.22 -6.01
C ALA A 227 2.71 -26.63 -7.38
N ALA A 228 3.30 -27.82 -7.50
CA ALA A 228 3.94 -28.33 -8.72
C ALA A 228 2.97 -29.01 -9.71
N GLN A 229 1.67 -29.13 -9.39
CA GLN A 229 0.63 -29.71 -10.26
C GLN A 229 0.01 -28.67 -11.17
#